data_89086ee6c982cb252a4b55b84d08f1ef
#
_entry.id   89086ee6c982cb252a4b55b84d08f1ef
#
_cell.length_a   1.000
_cell.length_b   1.000
_cell.length_c   1.000
_cell.angle_alpha   90.00
_cell.angle_beta   90.00
_cell.angle_gamma   90.00
#
_symmetry.space_group_name_H-M   'P 1'
#
loop_
_entity.id
_entity.type
_entity.pdbx_description
1 polymer ?
#
loop_
_entity_poly.entity_id
_entity_poly.type
_entity_poly.pdbx_seq_one_letter_code
_entity_poly.pdbx_strand_id
1 'polypeptide(L)'
;MSEKANLFAAFPSVSKAEWLAAVKKDLKGRPLEDLQWQLGENIVLDPFFHREDLAELPPPLSDGRHSNNWEIGEDVEVKQLDSANRQALVALAGGAEAIRFILRRNYSEKGLKTLLSGIKFDGASIHFYQKKEDASPLELLRIFHEIVRKRGLVSSTINGSLNWSEVVGLNNSQLADLVRFANKNFPKFKVLSVDAKPFFRGSRGGVVKELADAIAAATAYFVRLKRDKFPSEIINHHLQFSIVLGANYFVEIAKIRALKLLWANALKACGVKRGTLPPIEAHFALVAQKKDPHANMIQATTQAMAAVIGGVNRLTVLPSDAIGGKPSTPFSRRIARNVQHVLKMESYFDSVADPAAGSYFIEKLTEKLAEAAWKEFRNSVIC
;
A
#
# COMPACT_ATOMS: atom_id res chain seq x y z
N MET A 1 -16.20 3.40 -51.10
CA MET A 1 -15.73 3.00 -49.76
C MET A 1 -14.27 2.67 -49.90
N SER A 2 -13.33 3.54 -49.44
CA SER A 2 -11.90 3.25 -49.51
C SER A 2 -11.58 2.16 -48.48
N GLU A 3 -11.02 1.05 -48.95
CA GLU A 3 -10.43 0.05 -48.06
C GLU A 3 -9.46 0.77 -47.10
N LYS A 4 -9.73 0.68 -45.81
CA LYS A 4 -8.75 1.15 -44.81
C LYS A 4 -7.50 0.31 -44.98
N ALA A 5 -6.47 0.88 -45.56
CA ALA A 5 -5.17 0.23 -45.66
C ALA A 5 -4.72 -0.23 -44.26
N ASN A 6 -4.52 -1.52 -44.07
CA ASN A 6 -3.99 -2.06 -42.83
C ASN A 6 -2.53 -1.61 -42.69
N LEU A 7 -2.28 -0.61 -41.87
CA LEU A 7 -0.97 -0.02 -41.63
C LEU A 7 0.09 -1.05 -41.22
N PHE A 8 -0.34 -2.19 -40.67
CA PHE A 8 0.53 -3.26 -40.16
C PHE A 8 0.52 -4.53 -41.03
N ALA A 9 0.01 -4.45 -42.28
CA ALA A 9 -0.04 -5.61 -43.19
C ALA A 9 1.34 -6.25 -43.46
N ALA A 10 2.41 -5.46 -43.37
CA ALA A 10 3.79 -5.94 -43.50
C ALA A 10 4.32 -6.68 -42.24
N PHE A 11 3.60 -6.66 -41.16
CA PHE A 11 3.99 -7.30 -39.89
C PHE A 11 2.95 -8.35 -39.50
N PRO A 12 3.05 -9.57 -40.02
CA PRO A 12 2.12 -10.64 -39.66
C PRO A 12 2.23 -10.97 -38.17
N SER A 13 1.14 -11.38 -37.57
CA SER A 13 1.16 -11.85 -36.19
C SER A 13 2.03 -13.11 -36.04
N VAL A 14 2.93 -13.10 -35.08
CA VAL A 14 3.80 -14.24 -34.74
C VAL A 14 3.19 -14.99 -33.56
N SER A 15 3.05 -16.30 -33.69
CA SER A 15 2.57 -17.17 -32.59
C SER A 15 3.68 -17.37 -31.53
N LYS A 16 3.28 -17.76 -30.32
CA LYS A 16 4.24 -18.13 -29.27
C LYS A 16 5.14 -19.30 -29.71
N ALA A 17 4.61 -20.25 -30.48
CA ALA A 17 5.37 -21.38 -30.98
C ALA A 17 6.47 -20.97 -31.94
N GLU A 18 6.20 -20.04 -32.87
CA GLU A 18 7.20 -19.49 -33.80
C GLU A 18 8.28 -18.70 -33.06
N TRP A 19 7.89 -17.88 -32.08
CA TRP A 19 8.84 -17.17 -31.21
C TRP A 19 9.75 -18.13 -30.45
N LEU A 20 9.17 -19.21 -29.80
CA LEU A 20 9.95 -20.20 -29.08
C LEU A 20 10.92 -20.98 -30.01
N ALA A 21 10.53 -21.24 -31.25
CA ALA A 21 11.40 -21.87 -32.24
C ALA A 21 12.62 -20.99 -32.57
N ALA A 22 12.41 -19.66 -32.73
CA ALA A 22 13.50 -18.71 -32.93
C ALA A 22 14.43 -18.65 -31.72
N VAL A 23 13.87 -18.56 -30.48
CA VAL A 23 14.66 -18.56 -29.24
C VAL A 23 15.51 -19.81 -29.10
N LYS A 24 14.93 -21.00 -29.33
CA LYS A 24 15.68 -22.28 -29.29
C LYS A 24 16.85 -22.31 -30.25
N LYS A 25 16.66 -21.76 -31.46
CA LYS A 25 17.74 -21.64 -32.46
C LYS A 25 18.87 -20.73 -31.95
N ASP A 26 18.51 -19.58 -31.35
CA ASP A 26 19.49 -18.60 -30.85
C ASP A 26 20.22 -19.08 -29.59
N LEU A 27 19.58 -19.92 -28.77
CA LEU A 27 20.19 -20.53 -27.58
C LEU A 27 21.30 -21.53 -27.91
N LYS A 28 21.42 -22.00 -29.17
CA LYS A 28 22.49 -22.90 -29.65
C LYS A 28 22.68 -24.15 -28.76
N GLY A 29 21.57 -24.77 -28.36
CA GLY A 29 21.57 -25.99 -27.54
C GLY A 29 21.52 -25.75 -26.02
N ARG A 30 21.55 -24.49 -25.54
CA ARG A 30 21.24 -24.22 -24.12
C ARG A 30 19.74 -24.41 -23.86
N PRO A 31 19.36 -24.94 -22.69
CA PRO A 31 17.95 -25.11 -22.35
C PRO A 31 17.23 -23.77 -22.16
N LEU A 32 15.94 -23.71 -22.48
CA LEU A 32 15.11 -22.52 -22.31
C LEU A 32 14.95 -22.16 -20.82
N GLU A 33 15.03 -23.15 -19.96
CA GLU A 33 14.94 -23.04 -18.50
C GLU A 33 16.03 -22.13 -17.91
N ASP A 34 17.18 -22.00 -18.58
CA ASP A 34 18.24 -21.05 -18.17
C ASP A 34 17.79 -19.59 -18.22
N LEU A 35 16.74 -19.28 -19.00
CA LEU A 35 16.17 -17.93 -19.11
C LEU A 35 15.03 -17.71 -18.10
N GLN A 36 14.59 -18.73 -17.40
CA GLN A 36 13.49 -18.60 -16.45
C GLN A 36 13.95 -17.86 -15.20
N TRP A 37 13.05 -17.06 -14.68
CA TRP A 37 13.26 -16.34 -13.44
C TRP A 37 12.55 -17.04 -12.28
N GLN A 38 13.33 -17.49 -11.31
CA GLN A 38 12.81 -18.11 -10.11
C GLN A 38 12.55 -17.08 -9.01
N LEU A 39 11.31 -17.02 -8.55
CA LEU A 39 10.88 -16.18 -7.44
C LEU A 39 10.53 -17.06 -6.24
N GLY A 40 11.50 -17.22 -5.32
CA GLY A 40 11.39 -18.15 -4.20
C GLY A 40 11.44 -19.60 -4.65
N GLU A 41 10.89 -20.50 -3.84
CA GLU A 41 10.98 -21.97 -4.09
C GLU A 41 9.94 -22.46 -5.10
N ASN A 42 8.80 -21.77 -5.23
CA ASN A 42 7.62 -22.34 -5.90
C ASN A 42 7.09 -21.50 -7.07
N ILE A 43 7.69 -20.36 -7.39
CA ILE A 43 7.24 -19.52 -8.50
C ILE A 43 8.34 -19.42 -9.54
N VAL A 44 8.10 -20.02 -10.69
CA VAL A 44 8.94 -19.94 -11.87
C VAL A 44 8.21 -19.10 -12.91
N LEU A 45 8.90 -18.12 -13.48
CA LEU A 45 8.40 -17.23 -14.52
C LEU A 45 9.19 -17.42 -15.80
N ASP A 46 8.49 -17.59 -16.90
CA ASP A 46 9.10 -17.60 -18.22
C ASP A 46 9.68 -16.19 -18.54
N PRO A 47 10.72 -16.11 -19.36
CA PRO A 47 11.33 -14.83 -19.73
C PRO A 47 10.40 -13.94 -20.56
N PHE A 48 9.36 -14.55 -21.13
CA PHE A 48 8.41 -13.87 -22.02
C PHE A 48 7.02 -14.49 -21.87
N PHE A 49 6.00 -13.62 -21.84
CA PHE A 49 4.60 -14.01 -21.88
C PHE A 49 3.91 -13.42 -23.10
N HIS A 50 3.10 -14.22 -23.76
CA HIS A 50 2.31 -13.89 -24.93
C HIS A 50 0.82 -13.89 -24.58
N ARG A 51 -0.01 -13.34 -25.45
CA ARG A 51 -1.48 -13.36 -25.27
C ARG A 51 -2.03 -14.77 -25.05
N GLU A 52 -1.42 -15.76 -25.69
CA GLU A 52 -1.80 -17.17 -25.55
C GLU A 52 -1.57 -17.75 -24.14
N ASP A 53 -0.77 -17.10 -23.31
CA ASP A 53 -0.51 -17.51 -21.92
C ASP A 53 -1.63 -17.11 -20.95
N LEU A 54 -2.52 -16.22 -21.39
CA LEU A 54 -3.68 -15.78 -20.62
C LEU A 54 -4.93 -16.22 -21.38
N ALA A 55 -5.78 -17.04 -20.76
CA ALA A 55 -7.03 -17.48 -21.36
C ALA A 55 -7.94 -16.27 -21.68
N GLU A 56 -8.02 -15.36 -20.71
CA GLU A 56 -8.68 -14.05 -20.84
C GLU A 56 -7.85 -13.00 -20.09
N LEU A 57 -7.85 -11.76 -20.59
CA LEU A 57 -7.27 -10.65 -19.85
C LEU A 57 -8.17 -10.32 -18.66
N PRO A 58 -7.65 -10.32 -17.43
CA PRO A 58 -8.45 -9.96 -16.28
C PRO A 58 -8.89 -8.48 -16.38
N PRO A 59 -10.04 -8.12 -15.78
CA PRO A 59 -10.46 -6.73 -15.74
C PRO A 59 -9.49 -5.90 -14.90
N PRO A 60 -9.37 -4.58 -15.19
CA PRO A 60 -8.53 -3.69 -14.40
C PRO A 60 -8.88 -3.71 -12.91
N LEU A 61 -7.85 -3.71 -12.05
CA LEU A 61 -7.99 -3.70 -10.58
C LEU A 61 -8.18 -2.27 -10.05
N SER A 62 -9.11 -1.55 -10.62
CA SER A 62 -9.35 -0.13 -10.33
C SER A 62 -10.14 0.13 -9.04
N ASP A 63 -10.81 -0.89 -8.49
CA ASP A 63 -11.72 -0.76 -7.34
C ASP A 63 -12.79 0.35 -7.54
N GLY A 64 -13.27 0.50 -8.76
CA GLY A 64 -14.24 1.55 -9.14
C GLY A 64 -13.65 2.95 -9.25
N ARG A 65 -12.34 3.13 -9.08
CA ARG A 65 -11.65 4.40 -9.29
C ARG A 65 -11.53 4.71 -10.79
N HIS A 66 -11.73 5.97 -11.13
CA HIS A 66 -11.56 6.47 -12.51
C HIS A 66 -10.13 6.92 -12.79
N SER A 67 -9.33 7.11 -11.75
CA SER A 67 -7.93 7.55 -11.83
C SER A 67 -7.10 6.86 -10.76
N ASN A 68 -5.78 6.88 -10.91
CA ASN A 68 -4.84 6.33 -9.94
C ASN A 68 -4.35 7.42 -8.96
N ASN A 69 -5.19 8.36 -8.59
CA ASN A 69 -4.84 9.46 -7.71
C ASN A 69 -4.52 8.94 -6.29
N TRP A 70 -3.25 8.97 -5.90
CA TRP A 70 -2.78 8.62 -4.55
C TRP A 70 -2.51 9.87 -3.73
N GLU A 71 -2.59 9.76 -2.41
CA GLU A 71 -2.19 10.82 -1.49
C GLU A 71 -0.66 10.86 -1.33
N ILE A 72 -0.06 12.03 -1.50
CA ILE A 72 1.37 12.28 -1.24
C ILE A 72 1.58 12.37 0.27
N GLY A 73 2.12 11.31 0.86
CA GLY A 73 2.33 11.19 2.31
C GLY A 73 3.72 11.64 2.78
N GLU A 74 3.77 12.19 4.00
CA GLU A 74 5.03 12.37 4.74
C GLU A 74 4.89 11.87 6.18
N ASP A 75 5.92 11.15 6.66
CA ASP A 75 6.03 10.71 8.03
C ASP A 75 6.69 11.78 8.90
N VAL A 76 6.08 12.05 10.04
CA VAL A 76 6.59 12.99 11.04
C VAL A 76 6.78 12.27 12.37
N GLU A 77 8.03 12.05 12.75
CA GLU A 77 8.35 11.43 14.03
C GLU A 77 8.22 12.44 15.17
N VAL A 78 7.31 12.16 16.12
CA VAL A 78 6.99 13.10 17.19
C VAL A 78 7.94 12.88 18.37
N LYS A 79 9.11 13.51 18.31
CA LYS A 79 10.07 13.61 19.45
C LYS A 79 9.76 14.80 20.33
N GLN A 80 9.52 15.96 19.72
CA GLN A 80 9.10 17.21 20.35
C GLN A 80 7.91 17.80 19.56
N LEU A 81 6.88 18.26 20.26
CA LEU A 81 5.60 18.65 19.66
C LEU A 81 5.72 19.81 18.68
N ASP A 82 6.38 20.90 19.09
CA ASP A 82 6.51 22.10 18.24
C ASP A 82 7.38 21.85 17.01
N SER A 83 8.43 21.04 17.15
CA SER A 83 9.27 20.65 16.00
C SER A 83 8.53 19.76 15.02
N ALA A 84 7.75 18.79 15.52
CA ALA A 84 6.93 17.91 14.70
C ALA A 84 5.80 18.68 14.00
N ASN A 85 5.16 19.63 14.70
CA ASN A 85 4.16 20.51 14.10
C ASN A 85 4.76 21.34 12.97
N ARG A 86 5.89 22.03 13.20
CA ARG A 86 6.57 22.81 12.15
C ARG A 86 6.95 21.92 10.94
N GLN A 87 7.44 20.71 11.18
CA GLN A 87 7.74 19.77 10.08
C GLN A 87 6.49 19.43 9.28
N ALA A 88 5.38 19.14 9.94
CA ALA A 88 4.11 18.86 9.27
C ALA A 88 3.61 20.04 8.45
N LEU A 89 3.67 21.26 8.99
CA LEU A 89 3.27 22.47 8.27
C LEU A 89 4.16 22.73 7.03
N VAL A 90 5.48 22.53 7.16
CA VAL A 90 6.40 22.63 6.01
C VAL A 90 6.12 21.55 4.96
N ALA A 91 5.78 20.33 5.38
CA ALA A 91 5.41 19.27 4.46
C ALA A 91 4.13 19.61 3.68
N LEU A 92 3.09 20.07 4.38
CA LEU A 92 1.81 20.47 3.76
C LEU A 92 2.00 21.68 2.83
N ALA A 93 2.74 22.69 3.25
CA ALA A 93 3.08 23.83 2.39
C ALA A 93 3.91 23.43 1.16
N GLY A 94 4.67 22.34 1.25
CA GLY A 94 5.42 21.73 0.15
C GLY A 94 4.63 20.68 -0.64
N GLY A 95 3.30 20.63 -0.51
CA GLY A 95 2.41 19.81 -1.31
C GLY A 95 2.20 18.38 -0.81
N ALA A 96 2.54 18.06 0.45
CA ALA A 96 2.06 16.83 1.06
C ALA A 96 0.54 16.90 1.22
N GLU A 97 -0.17 15.82 0.90
CA GLU A 97 -1.62 15.67 1.00
C GLU A 97 -2.03 14.87 2.26
N ALA A 98 -1.07 14.14 2.84
CA ALA A 98 -1.27 13.33 4.03
C ALA A 98 -0.08 13.45 4.99
N ILE A 99 -0.36 13.61 6.29
CA ILE A 99 0.66 13.58 7.33
C ILE A 99 0.41 12.40 8.26
N ARG A 100 1.44 11.55 8.44
CA ARG A 100 1.42 10.49 9.44
C ARG A 100 2.32 10.84 10.62
N PHE A 101 1.69 11.12 11.77
CA PHE A 101 2.40 11.35 13.02
C PHE A 101 2.77 10.02 13.69
N ILE A 102 4.08 9.77 13.86
CA ILE A 102 4.59 8.60 14.56
C ILE A 102 4.75 8.95 16.04
N LEU A 103 3.81 8.47 16.85
CA LEU A 103 3.68 8.77 18.27
C LEU A 103 4.46 7.75 19.10
N ARG A 104 5.37 8.25 19.94
CA ARG A 104 6.22 7.41 20.82
C ARG A 104 5.69 7.33 22.26
N ARG A 105 4.65 8.08 22.58
CA ARG A 105 3.99 8.13 23.89
C ARG A 105 2.55 8.57 23.74
N ASN A 106 1.75 8.44 24.79
CA ASN A 106 0.43 9.03 24.86
C ASN A 106 0.55 10.55 25.04
N TYR A 107 -0.36 11.28 24.43
CA TYR A 107 -0.41 12.75 24.50
C TYR A 107 -1.72 13.20 25.09
N SER A 108 -1.65 14.21 25.98
CA SER A 108 -2.81 14.92 26.48
C SER A 108 -3.48 15.75 25.37
N GLU A 109 -4.70 16.22 25.62
CA GLU A 109 -5.40 17.14 24.70
C GLU A 109 -4.55 18.39 24.38
N LYS A 110 -3.89 18.98 25.39
CA LYS A 110 -2.99 20.11 25.20
C LYS A 110 -1.84 19.75 24.25
N GLY A 111 -1.22 18.59 24.46
CA GLY A 111 -0.11 18.14 23.61
C GLY A 111 -0.56 17.89 22.16
N LEU A 112 -1.71 17.25 21.98
CA LEU A 112 -2.23 16.98 20.64
C LEU A 112 -2.69 18.28 19.94
N LYS A 113 -3.23 19.26 20.68
CA LYS A 113 -3.53 20.58 20.16
C LYS A 113 -2.28 21.30 19.65
N THR A 114 -1.17 21.24 20.40
CA THR A 114 0.11 21.81 19.96
C THR A 114 0.59 21.12 18.68
N LEU A 115 0.58 19.78 18.66
CA LEU A 115 0.99 19.01 17.49
C LEU A 115 0.20 19.33 16.22
N LEU A 116 -1.09 19.57 16.36
CA LEU A 116 -2.01 19.82 15.26
C LEU A 116 -2.26 21.31 14.98
N SER A 117 -1.56 22.22 15.68
CA SER A 117 -1.75 23.66 15.51
C SER A 117 -1.53 24.11 14.07
N GLY A 118 -2.41 24.92 13.52
CA GLY A 118 -2.31 25.46 12.16
C GLY A 118 -2.60 24.46 11.02
N ILE A 119 -2.76 23.17 11.31
CA ILE A 119 -3.09 22.17 10.29
C ILE A 119 -4.58 22.24 9.95
N LYS A 120 -4.89 22.39 8.66
CA LYS A 120 -6.24 22.37 8.10
C LYS A 120 -6.64 20.94 7.76
N PHE A 121 -7.69 20.42 8.42
CA PHE A 121 -8.12 19.02 8.25
C PHE A 121 -9.04 18.79 7.04
N ASP A 122 -9.48 19.85 6.38
CA ASP A 122 -10.25 19.84 5.14
C ASP A 122 -9.36 19.75 3.88
N GLY A 123 -8.07 20.07 4.04
CA GLY A 123 -7.09 20.05 2.96
C GLY A 123 -6.04 18.93 3.06
N ALA A 124 -6.05 18.14 4.15
CA ALA A 124 -5.06 17.07 4.35
C ALA A 124 -5.62 15.94 5.19
N SER A 125 -5.24 14.71 4.84
CA SER A 125 -5.51 13.51 5.64
C SER A 125 -4.56 13.45 6.84
N ILE A 126 -5.10 13.10 8.02
CA ILE A 126 -4.32 12.99 9.26
C ILE A 126 -4.26 11.55 9.72
N HIS A 127 -3.04 11.05 9.85
CA HIS A 127 -2.79 9.67 10.23
C HIS A 127 -1.96 9.62 11.50
N PHE A 128 -2.29 8.70 12.39
CA PHE A 128 -1.55 8.46 13.62
C PHE A 128 -1.00 7.03 13.62
N TYR A 129 0.23 6.87 14.07
CA TYR A 129 0.85 5.58 14.31
C TYR A 129 1.40 5.53 15.73
N GLN A 130 0.82 4.69 16.59
CA GLN A 130 1.22 4.52 17.98
C GLN A 130 2.19 3.34 18.13
N LYS A 131 3.36 3.57 18.73
CA LYS A 131 4.41 2.56 18.90
C LYS A 131 4.55 2.01 20.31
N LYS A 132 3.86 2.58 21.30
CA LYS A 132 4.07 2.26 22.71
C LYS A 132 3.08 1.19 23.17
N GLU A 133 3.53 0.27 24.05
CA GLU A 133 2.71 -0.83 24.59
C GLU A 133 1.46 -0.35 25.33
N ASP A 134 1.57 0.74 26.12
CA ASP A 134 0.46 1.34 26.85
C ASP A 134 -0.35 2.35 26.03
N ALA A 135 -0.20 2.35 24.71
CA ALA A 135 -0.98 3.21 23.86
C ALA A 135 -2.47 2.87 23.92
N SER A 136 -3.30 3.90 23.96
CA SER A 136 -4.75 3.77 23.89
C SER A 136 -5.28 4.40 22.61
N PRO A 137 -5.47 3.61 21.52
CA PRO A 137 -6.01 4.12 20.26
C PRO A 137 -7.36 4.82 20.42
N LEU A 138 -8.26 4.28 21.24
CA LEU A 138 -9.57 4.88 21.50
C LEU A 138 -9.45 6.24 22.20
N GLU A 139 -8.57 6.35 23.18
CA GLU A 139 -8.39 7.62 23.89
C GLU A 139 -7.78 8.69 22.98
N LEU A 140 -6.79 8.33 22.17
CA LEU A 140 -6.25 9.23 21.16
C LEU A 140 -7.34 9.74 20.21
N LEU A 141 -8.21 8.85 19.75
CA LEU A 141 -9.30 9.22 18.84
C LEU A 141 -10.36 10.09 19.53
N ARG A 142 -10.64 9.87 20.81
CA ARG A 142 -11.53 10.73 21.62
C ARG A 142 -10.93 12.13 21.77
N ILE A 143 -9.67 12.24 22.13
CA ILE A 143 -8.97 13.53 22.24
C ILE A 143 -8.98 14.25 20.88
N PHE A 144 -8.72 13.54 19.80
CA PHE A 144 -8.76 14.11 18.45
C PHE A 144 -10.18 14.61 18.10
N HIS A 145 -11.21 13.84 18.43
CA HIS A 145 -12.61 14.26 18.24
C HIS A 145 -12.93 15.56 18.97
N GLU A 146 -12.51 15.69 20.23
CA GLU A 146 -12.70 16.94 20.99
C GLU A 146 -11.99 18.15 20.36
N ILE A 147 -10.80 17.95 19.81
CA ILE A 147 -10.06 18.99 19.09
C ILE A 147 -10.82 19.41 17.83
N VAL A 148 -11.29 18.43 17.04
CA VAL A 148 -12.08 18.68 15.82
C VAL A 148 -13.35 19.47 16.15
N ARG A 149 -14.10 19.02 17.18
CA ARG A 149 -15.33 19.68 17.65
C ARG A 149 -15.06 21.11 18.13
N LYS A 150 -14.01 21.33 18.93
CA LYS A 150 -13.64 22.67 19.44
C LYS A 150 -13.18 23.63 18.35
N ARG A 151 -12.77 23.10 17.16
CA ARG A 151 -12.48 23.90 15.96
C ARG A 151 -13.73 24.19 15.11
N GLY A 152 -14.91 23.73 15.51
CA GLY A 152 -16.15 23.88 14.75
C GLY A 152 -16.21 23.03 13.48
N LEU A 153 -15.37 21.99 13.37
CA LEU A 153 -15.32 21.12 12.20
C LEU A 153 -16.23 19.91 12.36
N VAL A 154 -16.71 19.41 11.23
CA VAL A 154 -17.57 18.21 11.18
C VAL A 154 -16.69 16.97 11.10
N SER A 155 -16.63 16.18 12.17
CA SER A 155 -15.73 15.02 12.28
C SER A 155 -15.98 13.94 11.22
N SER A 156 -17.22 13.82 10.70
CA SER A 156 -17.56 12.88 9.63
C SER A 156 -16.94 13.22 8.27
N THR A 157 -16.41 14.43 8.10
CA THR A 157 -15.72 14.82 6.85
C THR A 157 -14.21 14.54 6.90
N ILE A 158 -13.66 14.34 8.10
CA ILE A 158 -12.22 14.18 8.31
C ILE A 158 -11.73 12.82 7.79
N ASN A 159 -10.74 12.88 6.90
CA ASN A 159 -10.04 11.70 6.39
C ASN A 159 -8.82 11.40 7.25
N GLY A 160 -8.51 10.12 7.41
CA GLY A 160 -7.31 9.71 8.11
C GLY A 160 -7.32 8.26 8.56
N SER A 161 -6.36 7.94 9.39
CA SER A 161 -6.27 6.62 9.98
C SER A 161 -5.57 6.62 11.34
N LEU A 162 -5.83 5.57 12.08
CA LEU A 162 -5.17 5.28 13.34
C LEU A 162 -4.59 3.87 13.28
N ASN A 163 -3.27 3.79 13.29
CA ASN A 163 -2.50 2.56 13.29
C ASN A 163 -1.78 2.42 14.64
N TRP A 164 -1.46 1.18 15.00
CA TRP A 164 -0.62 0.88 16.15
C TRP A 164 0.31 -0.30 15.84
N SER A 165 1.43 -0.37 16.56
CA SER A 165 2.35 -1.51 16.46
C SER A 165 1.77 -2.74 17.15
N GLU A 166 2.27 -3.94 16.81
CA GLU A 166 1.84 -5.22 17.38
C GLU A 166 1.96 -5.29 18.93
N VAL A 167 2.87 -4.50 19.50
CA VAL A 167 3.02 -4.39 20.96
C VAL A 167 1.79 -3.78 21.66
N VAL A 168 0.90 -3.10 20.91
CA VAL A 168 -0.37 -2.57 21.43
C VAL A 168 -1.43 -3.65 21.35
N GLY A 169 -1.48 -4.52 22.32
CA GLY A 169 -2.44 -5.63 22.39
C GLY A 169 -3.84 -5.17 22.78
N LEU A 170 -4.71 -4.84 21.84
CA LEU A 170 -6.12 -4.57 22.13
C LEU A 170 -6.89 -5.86 22.34
N ASN A 171 -7.62 -5.97 23.47
CA ASN A 171 -8.59 -7.04 23.66
C ASN A 171 -9.84 -6.80 22.78
N ASN A 172 -10.77 -7.78 22.76
CA ASN A 172 -11.94 -7.69 21.87
C ASN A 172 -12.86 -6.51 22.22
N SER A 173 -13.10 -6.24 23.51
CA SER A 173 -13.93 -5.11 23.94
C SER A 173 -13.32 -3.77 23.52
N GLN A 174 -12.03 -3.58 23.74
CA GLN A 174 -11.33 -2.35 23.33
C GLN A 174 -11.38 -2.13 21.82
N LEU A 175 -11.21 -3.21 21.05
CA LEU A 175 -11.30 -3.15 19.58
C LEU A 175 -12.73 -2.81 19.13
N ALA A 176 -13.74 -3.43 19.74
CA ALA A 176 -15.14 -3.16 19.44
C ALA A 176 -15.51 -1.71 19.77
N ASP A 177 -15.07 -1.19 20.93
CA ASP A 177 -15.33 0.19 21.34
C ASP A 177 -14.65 1.20 20.42
N LEU A 178 -13.44 0.91 19.95
CA LEU A 178 -12.74 1.73 18.98
C LEU A 178 -13.53 1.82 17.67
N VAL A 179 -13.99 0.69 17.14
CA VAL A 179 -14.75 0.65 15.88
C VAL A 179 -16.12 1.34 16.05
N ARG A 180 -16.84 1.13 17.18
CA ARG A 180 -18.11 1.82 17.45
C ARG A 180 -17.92 3.33 17.49
N PHE A 181 -16.88 3.79 18.18
CA PHE A 181 -16.58 5.21 18.28
C PHE A 181 -16.22 5.81 16.91
N ALA A 182 -15.36 5.14 16.14
CA ALA A 182 -14.97 5.59 14.81
C ALA A 182 -16.17 5.63 13.86
N ASN A 183 -16.97 4.58 13.81
CA ASN A 183 -18.14 4.51 12.93
C ASN A 183 -19.17 5.62 13.23
N LYS A 184 -19.32 5.99 14.49
CA LYS A 184 -20.24 7.07 14.90
C LYS A 184 -19.68 8.46 14.58
N ASN A 185 -18.41 8.73 14.88
CA ASN A 185 -17.86 10.08 14.90
C ASN A 185 -16.92 10.39 13.74
N PHE A 186 -16.24 9.38 13.21
CA PHE A 186 -15.26 9.48 12.13
C PHE A 186 -15.46 8.40 11.07
N PRO A 187 -16.60 8.37 10.36
CA PRO A 187 -16.91 7.29 9.42
C PRO A 187 -15.87 7.13 8.30
N LYS A 188 -15.15 8.18 7.94
CA LYS A 188 -14.08 8.14 6.92
C LYS A 188 -12.71 7.69 7.48
N PHE A 189 -12.59 7.54 8.79
CA PHE A 189 -11.32 7.20 9.43
C PHE A 189 -11.09 5.67 9.44
N LYS A 190 -9.90 5.21 9.07
CA LYS A 190 -9.53 3.80 9.11
C LYS A 190 -8.90 3.49 10.47
N VAL A 191 -9.53 2.61 11.25
CA VAL A 191 -9.08 2.25 12.60
C VAL A 191 -8.76 0.77 12.76
N LEU A 192 -8.83 0.01 11.67
CA LEU A 192 -8.40 -1.39 11.59
C LEU A 192 -7.26 -1.45 10.59
N SER A 193 -6.03 -1.28 11.05
CA SER A 193 -4.88 -1.29 10.16
C SER A 193 -4.13 -2.61 10.26
N VAL A 194 -3.88 -3.21 9.09
CA VAL A 194 -2.95 -4.33 8.95
C VAL A 194 -1.59 -3.75 8.62
N ASP A 195 -0.70 -3.67 9.61
CA ASP A 195 0.70 -3.30 9.40
C ASP A 195 1.48 -4.53 8.92
N ALA A 196 1.79 -4.59 7.63
CA ALA A 196 2.54 -5.70 7.03
C ALA A 196 4.06 -5.57 7.23
N LYS A 197 4.55 -4.52 7.90
CA LYS A 197 5.98 -4.34 8.15
C LYS A 197 6.64 -5.51 8.87
N PRO A 198 6.05 -6.12 9.91
CA PRO A 198 6.62 -7.31 10.56
C PRO A 198 6.69 -8.53 9.63
N PHE A 199 5.84 -8.59 8.62
CA PHE A 199 5.79 -9.69 7.65
C PHE A 199 6.80 -9.55 6.51
N PHE A 200 7.33 -8.34 6.30
CA PHE A 200 8.30 -8.07 5.25
C PHE A 200 9.60 -8.86 5.46
N ARG A 201 9.96 -9.73 4.52
CA ARG A 201 11.13 -10.62 4.61
C ARG A 201 12.33 -10.14 3.78
N GLY A 202 12.19 -9.05 3.04
CA GLY A 202 13.27 -8.47 2.24
C GLY A 202 13.79 -9.36 1.09
N SER A 203 13.27 -10.55 0.91
CA SER A 203 13.68 -11.52 -0.09
C SER A 203 12.62 -11.72 -1.17
N ARG A 204 13.05 -12.17 -2.36
CA ARG A 204 12.11 -12.47 -3.45
C ARG A 204 11.06 -13.51 -3.06
N GLY A 205 11.45 -14.56 -2.31
CA GLY A 205 10.53 -15.62 -1.87
C GLY A 205 9.62 -15.23 -0.69
N GLY A 206 9.98 -14.22 0.09
CA GLY A 206 9.22 -13.78 1.25
C GLY A 206 7.88 -13.11 0.93
N VAL A 207 7.67 -12.65 -0.29
CA VAL A 207 6.45 -11.93 -0.71
C VAL A 207 5.20 -12.80 -0.57
N VAL A 208 5.27 -14.08 -0.87
CA VAL A 208 4.14 -15.01 -0.72
C VAL A 208 3.67 -15.08 0.72
N LYS A 209 4.61 -15.25 1.64
CA LYS A 209 4.30 -15.30 3.07
C LYS A 209 3.85 -13.94 3.62
N GLU A 210 4.47 -12.85 3.17
CA GLU A 210 4.03 -11.48 3.52
C GLU A 210 2.57 -11.25 3.18
N LEU A 211 2.15 -11.64 1.97
CA LEU A 211 0.76 -11.54 1.52
C LEU A 211 -0.17 -12.45 2.34
N ALA A 212 0.21 -13.69 2.58
CA ALA A 212 -0.56 -14.64 3.36
C ALA A 212 -0.78 -14.16 4.80
N ASP A 213 0.29 -13.70 5.46
CA ASP A 213 0.25 -13.16 6.83
C ASP A 213 -0.61 -11.87 6.89
N ALA A 214 -0.53 -11.00 5.88
CA ALA A 214 -1.37 -9.80 5.82
C ALA A 214 -2.87 -10.13 5.70
N ILE A 215 -3.23 -11.11 4.87
CA ILE A 215 -4.61 -11.59 4.76
C ILE A 215 -5.08 -12.25 6.06
N ALA A 216 -4.23 -13.06 6.70
CA ALA A 216 -4.52 -13.68 7.98
C ALA A 216 -4.79 -12.63 9.08
N ALA A 217 -3.95 -11.60 9.17
CA ALA A 217 -4.12 -10.51 10.12
C ALA A 217 -5.41 -9.71 9.86
N ALA A 218 -5.75 -9.46 8.59
CA ALA A 218 -6.99 -8.78 8.23
C ALA A 218 -8.23 -9.62 8.58
N THR A 219 -8.22 -10.92 8.27
CA THR A 219 -9.33 -11.82 8.60
C THR A 219 -9.50 -12.02 10.10
N ALA A 220 -8.43 -11.91 10.89
CA ALA A 220 -8.52 -11.95 12.35
C ALA A 220 -9.40 -10.82 12.92
N TYR A 221 -9.41 -9.62 12.31
CA TYR A 221 -10.35 -8.55 12.69
C TYR A 221 -11.80 -8.97 12.47
N PHE A 222 -12.11 -9.66 11.36
CA PHE A 222 -13.46 -10.16 11.10
C PHE A 222 -13.88 -11.20 12.14
N VAL A 223 -13.01 -12.18 12.42
CA VAL A 223 -13.30 -13.22 13.44
C VAL A 223 -13.57 -12.58 14.80
N ARG A 224 -12.75 -11.62 15.21
CA ARG A 224 -12.87 -10.94 16.49
C ARG A 224 -14.16 -10.11 16.59
N LEU A 225 -14.43 -9.23 15.61
CA LEU A 225 -15.54 -8.30 15.63
C LEU A 225 -16.89 -8.93 15.29
N LYS A 226 -16.91 -10.05 14.56
CA LYS A 226 -18.14 -10.84 14.35
C LYS A 226 -18.70 -11.41 15.66
N ARG A 227 -17.88 -11.73 16.65
CA ARG A 227 -18.33 -12.14 17.99
C ARG A 227 -19.13 -11.03 18.67
N ASP A 228 -18.80 -9.78 18.42
CA ASP A 228 -19.51 -8.58 18.89
C ASP A 228 -20.61 -8.12 17.92
N LYS A 229 -21.03 -8.99 16.96
CA LYS A 229 -22.11 -8.80 15.99
C LYS A 229 -21.93 -7.61 15.03
N PHE A 230 -20.68 -7.19 14.76
CA PHE A 230 -20.45 -6.16 13.75
C PHE A 230 -20.79 -6.68 12.35
N PRO A 231 -21.50 -5.89 11.51
CA PRO A 231 -21.64 -6.18 10.08
C PRO A 231 -20.27 -6.24 9.38
N SER A 232 -20.10 -7.18 8.46
CA SER A 232 -18.86 -7.33 7.70
C SER A 232 -18.49 -6.05 6.93
N GLU A 233 -19.51 -5.35 6.44
CA GLU A 233 -19.36 -4.08 5.72
C GLU A 233 -18.72 -2.99 6.60
N ILE A 234 -19.10 -2.88 7.87
CA ILE A 234 -18.52 -1.91 8.82
C ILE A 234 -17.07 -2.29 9.11
N ILE A 235 -16.76 -3.58 9.31
CA ILE A 235 -15.40 -4.04 9.55
C ILE A 235 -14.52 -3.68 8.35
N ASN A 236 -14.95 -4.04 7.14
CA ASN A 236 -14.23 -3.73 5.92
C ASN A 236 -14.09 -2.21 5.68
N HIS A 237 -15.13 -1.44 6.00
CA HIS A 237 -15.12 0.01 5.82
C HIS A 237 -14.01 0.69 6.65
N HIS A 238 -13.76 0.21 7.85
CA HIS A 238 -12.72 0.74 8.72
C HIS A 238 -11.33 0.09 8.55
N LEU A 239 -11.21 -0.91 7.65
CA LEU A 239 -9.94 -1.59 7.37
C LEU A 239 -9.05 -0.77 6.43
N GLN A 240 -7.73 -0.91 6.60
CA GLN A 240 -6.69 -0.52 5.64
C GLN A 240 -5.51 -1.46 5.72
N PHE A 241 -4.72 -1.52 4.65
CA PHE A 241 -3.43 -2.19 4.63
C PHE A 241 -2.30 -1.17 4.62
N SER A 242 -1.27 -1.41 5.41
CA SER A 242 -0.01 -0.67 5.42
C SER A 242 1.10 -1.64 5.02
N ILE A 243 1.65 -1.48 3.81
CA ILE A 243 2.64 -2.38 3.24
C ILE A 243 4.01 -1.72 3.13
N VAL A 244 5.04 -2.56 3.08
CA VAL A 244 6.42 -2.12 2.90
C VAL A 244 6.93 -2.55 1.54
N LEU A 245 7.58 -1.64 0.81
CA LEU A 245 8.12 -1.90 -0.53
C LEU A 245 9.61 -2.19 -0.47
N GLY A 246 10.00 -3.27 -1.14
CA GLY A 246 11.38 -3.64 -1.41
C GLY A 246 11.93 -2.96 -2.67
N ALA A 247 13.02 -3.52 -3.19
CA ALA A 247 13.70 -2.96 -4.37
C ALA A 247 13.38 -3.69 -5.69
N ASN A 248 12.54 -4.73 -5.68
CA ASN A 248 12.23 -5.50 -6.87
C ASN A 248 11.01 -4.94 -7.60
N TYR A 249 11.24 -4.13 -8.61
CA TYR A 249 10.25 -3.32 -9.31
C TYR A 249 8.97 -4.10 -9.71
N PHE A 250 9.10 -5.17 -10.47
CA PHE A 250 7.96 -5.94 -10.97
C PHE A 250 7.24 -6.71 -9.86
N VAL A 251 8.00 -7.22 -8.89
CA VAL A 251 7.42 -7.94 -7.74
C VAL A 251 6.60 -7.01 -6.87
N GLU A 252 7.06 -5.77 -6.66
CA GLU A 252 6.31 -4.81 -5.84
C GLU A 252 5.00 -4.36 -6.53
N ILE A 253 5.01 -4.17 -7.85
CA ILE A 253 3.77 -3.94 -8.62
C ILE A 253 2.79 -5.11 -8.44
N ALA A 254 3.27 -6.32 -8.70
CA ALA A 254 2.44 -7.52 -8.64
C ALA A 254 1.98 -7.83 -7.21
N LYS A 255 2.79 -7.55 -6.17
CA LYS A 255 2.43 -7.68 -4.76
C LYS A 255 1.20 -6.86 -4.39
N ILE A 256 1.19 -5.58 -4.78
CA ILE A 256 0.06 -4.69 -4.51
C ILE A 256 -1.20 -5.18 -5.22
N ARG A 257 -1.07 -5.58 -6.47
CA ARG A 257 -2.18 -6.13 -7.26
C ARG A 257 -2.69 -7.46 -6.68
N ALA A 258 -1.77 -8.35 -6.30
CA ALA A 258 -2.11 -9.64 -5.66
C ALA A 258 -2.83 -9.44 -4.32
N LEU A 259 -2.43 -8.45 -3.50
CA LEU A 259 -3.13 -8.12 -2.26
C LEU A 259 -4.59 -7.73 -2.50
N LYS A 260 -4.86 -6.96 -3.55
CA LYS A 260 -6.23 -6.58 -3.94
C LYS A 260 -7.07 -7.80 -4.31
N LEU A 261 -6.52 -8.70 -5.13
CA LEU A 261 -7.20 -9.95 -5.53
C LEU A 261 -7.48 -10.86 -4.35
N LEU A 262 -6.48 -11.06 -3.50
CA LEU A 262 -6.57 -11.89 -2.29
C LEU A 262 -7.65 -11.36 -1.36
N TRP A 263 -7.66 -10.04 -1.11
CA TRP A 263 -8.65 -9.45 -0.23
C TRP A 263 -10.07 -9.50 -0.83
N ALA A 264 -10.22 -9.27 -2.13
CA ALA A 264 -11.50 -9.44 -2.81
C ALA A 264 -12.08 -10.85 -2.64
N ASN A 265 -11.22 -11.88 -2.69
CA ASN A 265 -11.62 -13.27 -2.43
C ASN A 265 -11.96 -13.50 -0.95
N ALA A 266 -11.17 -12.96 -0.02
CA ALA A 266 -11.44 -13.06 1.42
C ALA A 266 -12.76 -12.38 1.79
N LEU A 267 -13.08 -11.21 1.21
CA LEU A 267 -14.35 -10.52 1.42
C LEU A 267 -15.56 -11.36 1.00
N LYS A 268 -15.49 -12.06 -0.13
CA LYS A 268 -16.55 -12.99 -0.55
C LYS A 268 -16.78 -14.08 0.49
N ALA A 269 -15.70 -14.67 1.04
CA ALA A 269 -15.77 -15.68 2.09
C ALA A 269 -16.32 -15.10 3.41
N CYS A 270 -16.06 -13.81 3.71
CA CYS A 270 -16.62 -13.11 4.87
C CYS A 270 -18.07 -12.65 4.68
N GLY A 271 -18.70 -12.95 3.55
CA GLY A 271 -20.11 -12.62 3.25
C GLY A 271 -20.35 -11.17 2.86
N VAL A 272 -19.31 -10.42 2.48
CA VAL A 272 -19.46 -9.05 1.98
C VAL A 272 -19.90 -9.09 0.52
N LYS A 273 -21.16 -8.76 0.27
CA LYS A 273 -21.76 -8.79 -1.07
C LYS A 273 -21.37 -7.58 -1.92
N ARG A 274 -21.22 -6.42 -1.30
CA ARG A 274 -20.81 -5.16 -1.93
C ARG A 274 -19.87 -4.43 -0.97
N GLY A 275 -18.67 -4.16 -1.37
CA GLY A 275 -17.69 -3.41 -0.57
C GLY A 275 -16.55 -2.97 -1.45
N THR A 276 -16.09 -1.75 -1.21
CA THR A 276 -14.86 -1.25 -1.81
C THR A 276 -13.67 -1.96 -1.17
N LEU A 277 -12.60 -2.12 -1.92
CA LEU A 277 -11.34 -2.61 -1.35
C LEU A 277 -10.81 -1.60 -0.32
N PRO A 278 -10.26 -2.07 0.81
CA PRO A 278 -9.60 -1.19 1.76
C PRO A 278 -8.44 -0.44 1.13
N PRO A 279 -8.20 0.81 1.53
CA PRO A 279 -7.06 1.54 1.02
C PRO A 279 -5.74 0.87 1.40
N ILE A 280 -4.79 0.93 0.48
CA ILE A 280 -3.43 0.46 0.66
C ILE A 280 -2.51 1.67 0.79
N GLU A 281 -1.83 1.80 1.93
CA GLU A 281 -0.71 2.72 2.09
C GLU A 281 0.61 1.98 1.91
N ALA A 282 1.58 2.62 1.26
CA ALA A 282 2.88 2.03 1.02
C ALA A 282 4.02 2.89 1.62
N HIS A 283 4.97 2.20 2.21
CA HIS A 283 6.20 2.76 2.78
C HIS A 283 7.40 2.01 2.23
N PHE A 284 8.57 2.64 2.24
CA PHE A 284 9.80 1.97 1.78
C PHE A 284 10.46 1.21 2.93
N ALA A 285 10.99 0.02 2.61
CA ALA A 285 11.75 -0.78 3.53
C ALA A 285 13.10 -0.12 3.84
N LEU A 286 13.36 0.15 5.13
CA LEU A 286 14.65 0.71 5.55
C LEU A 286 15.81 -0.22 5.19
N VAL A 287 15.60 -1.54 5.26
CA VAL A 287 16.61 -2.56 4.91
C VAL A 287 16.94 -2.59 3.40
N ALA A 288 16.11 -2.01 2.55
CA ALA A 288 16.38 -1.90 1.13
C ALA A 288 17.27 -0.70 0.78
N GLN A 289 17.50 0.20 1.73
CA GLN A 289 18.30 1.41 1.52
C GLN A 289 19.80 1.11 1.56
N LYS A 290 20.56 1.87 0.78
CA LYS A 290 22.03 1.80 0.70
C LYS A 290 22.66 2.88 1.61
N LYS A 291 23.96 2.75 1.87
CA LYS A 291 24.71 3.78 2.62
C LYS A 291 24.82 5.10 1.84
N ASP A 292 24.81 5.04 0.49
CA ASP A 292 24.89 6.22 -0.37
C ASP A 292 23.50 6.87 -0.54
N PRO A 293 23.29 8.10 -0.07
CA PRO A 293 22.03 8.82 -0.23
C PRO A 293 21.66 9.10 -1.69
N HIS A 294 22.64 9.27 -2.60
CA HIS A 294 22.36 9.51 -4.02
C HIS A 294 21.79 8.26 -4.69
N ALA A 295 22.37 7.09 -4.39
CA ALA A 295 21.80 5.82 -4.85
C ALA A 295 20.37 5.60 -4.31
N ASN A 296 20.09 6.04 -3.08
CA ASN A 296 18.74 5.96 -2.49
C ASN A 296 17.76 6.91 -3.19
N MET A 297 18.18 8.08 -3.68
CA MET A 297 17.32 8.98 -4.47
C MET A 297 16.86 8.33 -5.77
N ILE A 298 17.79 7.69 -6.49
CA ILE A 298 17.47 6.98 -7.74
C ILE A 298 16.54 5.78 -7.45
N GLN A 299 16.90 4.97 -6.46
CA GLN A 299 16.10 3.81 -6.06
C GLN A 299 14.68 4.22 -5.59
N ALA A 300 14.56 5.34 -4.87
CA ALA A 300 13.27 5.85 -4.40
C ALA A 300 12.32 6.16 -5.55
N THR A 301 12.82 6.65 -6.68
CA THR A 301 12.00 6.93 -7.87
C THR A 301 11.39 5.64 -8.43
N THR A 302 12.20 4.60 -8.62
CA THR A 302 11.70 3.31 -9.14
C THR A 302 10.77 2.60 -8.17
N GLN A 303 11.03 2.68 -6.85
CA GLN A 303 10.12 2.15 -5.82
C GLN A 303 8.79 2.91 -5.81
N ALA A 304 8.82 4.25 -5.94
CA ALA A 304 7.61 5.06 -6.03
C ALA A 304 6.80 4.73 -7.29
N MET A 305 7.47 4.58 -8.45
CA MET A 305 6.81 4.12 -9.67
C MET A 305 6.14 2.76 -9.47
N ALA A 306 6.82 1.79 -8.87
CA ALA A 306 6.23 0.47 -8.60
C ALA A 306 4.99 0.57 -7.70
N ALA A 307 5.03 1.42 -6.67
CA ALA A 307 3.90 1.65 -5.78
C ALA A 307 2.68 2.19 -6.53
N VAL A 308 2.88 3.27 -7.29
CA VAL A 308 1.76 3.94 -7.96
C VAL A 308 1.21 3.12 -9.11
N ILE A 309 2.05 2.41 -9.86
CA ILE A 309 1.60 1.48 -10.92
C ILE A 309 0.82 0.31 -10.31
N GLY A 310 1.22 -0.21 -9.14
CA GLY A 310 0.47 -1.21 -8.39
C GLY A 310 -0.87 -0.69 -7.85
N GLY A 311 -1.05 0.62 -7.81
CA GLY A 311 -2.30 1.28 -7.46
C GLY A 311 -2.51 1.44 -5.95
N VAL A 312 -1.52 1.93 -5.22
CA VAL A 312 -1.67 2.34 -3.82
C VAL A 312 -2.58 3.57 -3.68
N ASN A 313 -3.15 3.75 -2.50
CA ASN A 313 -4.00 4.90 -2.19
C ASN A 313 -3.22 6.04 -1.51
N ARG A 314 -2.13 5.69 -0.82
CA ARG A 314 -1.20 6.65 -0.22
C ARG A 314 0.22 6.12 -0.32
N LEU A 315 1.15 7.01 -0.63
CA LEU A 315 2.57 6.69 -0.70
C LEU A 315 3.38 7.60 0.22
N THR A 316 4.24 7.00 1.03
CA THR A 316 5.25 7.74 1.80
C THR A 316 6.64 7.30 1.33
N VAL A 317 7.31 8.20 0.62
CA VAL A 317 8.68 7.99 0.16
C VAL A 317 9.65 8.26 1.30
N LEU A 318 10.54 7.31 1.56
CA LEU A 318 11.55 7.43 2.59
C LEU A 318 12.63 8.43 2.15
N PRO A 319 12.98 9.44 2.97
CA PRO A 319 14.11 10.32 2.67
C PRO A 319 15.41 9.56 2.45
N SER A 320 16.22 9.98 1.51
CA SER A 320 17.42 9.25 1.06
C SER A 320 18.52 9.10 2.12
N ASP A 321 18.50 9.94 3.16
CA ASP A 321 19.43 9.95 4.29
C ASP A 321 18.88 9.27 5.55
N ALA A 322 17.78 8.53 5.45
CA ALA A 322 17.07 7.94 6.59
C ALA A 322 17.90 6.88 7.35
N ILE A 323 18.90 6.23 6.72
CA ILE A 323 19.73 5.19 7.37
C ILE A 323 20.69 5.77 8.40
N GLY A 324 21.04 7.03 8.33
CA GLY A 324 22.13 7.62 9.12
C GLY A 324 21.92 7.72 10.64
N GLY A 325 20.81 7.19 11.18
CA GLY A 325 20.47 7.29 12.61
C GLY A 325 20.17 8.71 13.10
N LYS A 326 20.36 9.71 12.24
CA LYS A 326 20.04 11.12 12.47
C LYS A 326 18.69 11.47 11.84
N PRO A 327 18.02 12.53 12.28
CA PRO A 327 16.85 13.05 11.59
C PRO A 327 17.18 13.41 10.14
N SER A 328 16.33 13.01 9.20
CA SER A 328 16.50 13.34 7.79
C SER A 328 16.53 14.85 7.57
N THR A 329 17.37 15.30 6.63
CA THR A 329 17.54 16.71 6.31
C THR A 329 16.28 17.29 5.64
N PRO A 330 16.04 18.61 5.74
CA PRO A 330 14.97 19.26 4.99
C PRO A 330 15.08 19.05 3.47
N PHE A 331 16.31 18.97 2.96
CA PHE A 331 16.57 18.70 1.54
C PHE A 331 16.09 17.30 1.13
N SER A 332 16.51 16.24 1.84
CA SER A 332 16.12 14.88 1.47
C SER A 332 14.61 14.62 1.63
N ARG A 333 13.96 15.24 2.63
CA ARG A 333 12.49 15.19 2.76
C ARG A 333 11.79 15.88 1.58
N ARG A 334 12.31 17.05 1.14
CA ARG A 334 11.77 17.73 -0.04
C ARG A 334 11.91 16.88 -1.29
N ILE A 335 13.08 16.24 -1.51
CA ILE A 335 13.29 15.34 -2.64
C ILE A 335 12.31 14.16 -2.60
N ALA A 336 12.10 13.55 -1.43
CA ALA A 336 11.16 12.44 -1.26
C ALA A 336 9.71 12.82 -1.67
N ARG A 337 9.26 14.05 -1.33
CA ARG A 337 7.96 14.56 -1.82
C ARG A 337 7.99 14.85 -3.31
N ASN A 338 9.05 15.50 -3.80
CA ASN A 338 9.15 15.91 -5.21
C ASN A 338 9.15 14.72 -6.16
N VAL A 339 9.71 13.56 -5.78
CA VAL A 339 9.57 12.32 -6.56
C VAL A 339 8.10 12.03 -6.85
N GLN A 340 7.23 12.16 -5.87
CA GLN A 340 5.80 11.90 -6.04
C GLN A 340 5.11 12.99 -6.87
N HIS A 341 5.52 14.26 -6.72
CA HIS A 341 5.01 15.36 -7.56
C HIS A 341 5.36 15.17 -9.03
N VAL A 342 6.62 14.79 -9.34
CA VAL A 342 7.04 14.50 -10.71
C VAL A 342 6.22 13.35 -11.30
N LEU A 343 6.03 12.26 -10.56
CA LEU A 343 5.22 11.14 -11.04
C LEU A 343 3.75 11.52 -11.26
N LYS A 344 3.18 12.37 -10.42
CA LYS A 344 1.78 12.77 -10.48
C LYS A 344 1.53 13.86 -11.52
N MET A 345 2.32 14.95 -11.50
CA MET A 345 2.04 16.19 -12.22
C MET A 345 2.79 16.30 -13.57
N GLU A 346 3.93 15.65 -13.70
CA GLU A 346 4.74 15.72 -14.91
C GLU A 346 4.69 14.42 -15.74
N SER A 347 4.59 13.28 -15.05
CA SER A 347 4.54 11.95 -15.68
C SER A 347 3.12 11.38 -15.79
N TYR A 348 2.12 12.04 -15.19
CA TYR A 348 0.68 11.71 -15.28
C TYR A 348 0.33 10.27 -14.89
N PHE A 349 1.04 9.68 -13.93
CA PHE A 349 0.75 8.33 -13.43
C PHE A 349 -0.59 8.22 -12.71
N ASP A 350 -1.19 9.33 -12.33
CA ASP A 350 -2.51 9.41 -11.71
C ASP A 350 -3.67 9.35 -12.71
N SER A 351 -3.40 9.53 -14.01
CA SER A 351 -4.45 9.65 -15.04
C SER A 351 -5.13 8.33 -15.39
N VAL A 352 -4.47 7.20 -15.16
CA VAL A 352 -4.99 5.86 -15.50
C VAL A 352 -5.16 5.03 -14.23
N ALA A 353 -6.36 4.51 -14.01
CA ALA A 353 -6.71 3.80 -12.77
C ALA A 353 -5.90 2.52 -12.50
N ASP A 354 -5.54 1.77 -13.53
CA ASP A 354 -4.70 0.56 -13.45
C ASP A 354 -3.73 0.51 -14.62
N PRO A 355 -2.61 1.24 -14.56
CA PRO A 355 -1.68 1.35 -15.68
C PRO A 355 -0.96 0.04 -16.02
N ALA A 356 -0.96 -0.95 -15.12
CA ALA A 356 -0.37 -2.27 -15.35
C ALA A 356 -1.36 -3.27 -15.99
N ALA A 357 -2.64 -2.93 -16.10
CA ALA A 357 -3.65 -3.81 -16.67
C ALA A 357 -3.30 -4.20 -18.12
N GLY A 358 -3.39 -5.49 -18.42
CA GLY A 358 -3.12 -6.03 -19.75
C GLY A 358 -1.65 -6.30 -20.04
N SER A 359 -0.71 -5.97 -19.13
CA SER A 359 0.68 -6.42 -19.22
C SER A 359 0.76 -7.91 -18.91
N TYR A 360 0.98 -8.75 -19.90
CA TYR A 360 0.99 -10.22 -19.74
C TYR A 360 1.92 -10.68 -18.62
N PHE A 361 3.11 -10.10 -18.52
CA PHE A 361 4.06 -10.43 -17.47
C PHE A 361 3.54 -10.04 -16.08
N ILE A 362 3.01 -8.83 -15.93
CA ILE A 362 2.48 -8.36 -14.62
C ILE A 362 1.24 -9.15 -14.23
N GLU A 363 0.34 -9.41 -15.16
CA GLU A 363 -0.86 -10.21 -14.89
C GLU A 363 -0.48 -11.62 -14.42
N LYS A 364 0.44 -12.27 -15.14
CA LYS A 364 0.89 -13.63 -14.80
C LYS A 364 1.65 -13.69 -13.46
N LEU A 365 2.49 -12.71 -13.19
CA LEU A 365 3.19 -12.60 -11.90
C LEU A 365 2.19 -12.35 -10.76
N THR A 366 1.20 -11.48 -10.99
CA THR A 366 0.12 -11.19 -10.02
C THR A 366 -0.69 -12.45 -9.69
N GLU A 367 -1.10 -13.20 -10.72
CA GLU A 367 -1.83 -14.46 -10.59
C GLU A 367 -1.04 -15.48 -9.75
N LYS A 368 0.21 -15.75 -10.13
CA LYS A 368 1.07 -16.72 -9.44
C LYS A 368 1.33 -16.34 -7.98
N LEU A 369 1.55 -15.05 -7.70
CA LEU A 369 1.71 -14.56 -6.33
C LEU A 369 0.43 -14.74 -5.52
N ALA A 370 -0.72 -14.40 -6.10
CA ALA A 370 -2.01 -14.53 -5.42
C ALA A 370 -2.35 -16.00 -5.14
N GLU A 371 -2.14 -16.90 -6.09
CA GLU A 371 -2.38 -18.35 -5.91
C GLU A 371 -1.49 -18.94 -4.82
N ALA A 372 -0.19 -18.64 -4.87
CA ALA A 372 0.76 -19.15 -3.88
C ALA A 372 0.45 -18.61 -2.47
N ALA A 373 0.15 -17.31 -2.36
CA ALA A 373 -0.19 -16.69 -1.07
C ALA A 373 -1.55 -17.17 -0.54
N TRP A 374 -2.53 -17.44 -1.41
CA TRP A 374 -3.80 -18.01 -1.00
C TRP A 374 -3.65 -19.44 -0.47
N LYS A 375 -2.81 -20.24 -1.10
CA LYS A 375 -2.49 -21.60 -0.63
C LYS A 375 -1.82 -21.55 0.75
N GLU A 376 -0.85 -20.66 0.93
CA GLU A 376 -0.13 -20.46 2.21
C GLU A 376 -1.09 -19.98 3.31
N PHE A 377 -1.94 -18.99 3.01
CA PHE A 377 -2.96 -18.51 3.93
C PHE A 377 -3.92 -19.63 4.39
N ARG A 378 -4.44 -20.42 3.47
CA ARG A 378 -5.33 -21.54 3.83
C ARG A 378 -4.65 -22.55 4.76
N ASN A 379 -3.39 -22.87 4.50
CA ASN A 379 -2.63 -23.78 5.35
C ASN A 379 -2.45 -23.23 6.77
N SER A 380 -2.26 -21.92 6.91
CA SER A 380 -2.08 -21.26 8.22
C SER A 380 -3.37 -21.15 9.05
N VAL A 381 -4.54 -21.17 8.40
CA VAL A 381 -5.85 -21.04 9.10
C VAL A 381 -6.43 -22.41 9.47
N ILE A 382 -6.01 -23.51 8.83
CA ILE A 382 -6.47 -24.88 9.10
C ILE A 382 -5.68 -25.53 10.24
N CYS A 383 -4.51 -25.00 10.61
CA CYS A 383 -3.74 -25.42 11.78
C CYS A 383 -4.14 -24.63 13.03
#